data_5b502a566751fa6a4295e7c5165c9e4e
#
_entry.id   5b502a566751fa6a4295e7c5165c9e4e
#
_cell.length_a   1.000
_cell.length_b   1.000
_cell.length_c   1.000
_cell.angle_alpha   90.00
_cell.angle_beta   90.00
_cell.angle_gamma   90.00
#
_symmetry.space_group_name_H-M   'P 1'
#
loop_
_entity.id
_entity.type
_entity.pdbx_description
1 polymer ?
#
loop_
_entity_poly.entity_id
_entity_poly.type
_entity_poly.pdbx_seq_one_letter_code
_entity_poly.pdbx_strand_id
1 'polypeptide(L)'
;KKTKQYSITLDDMISIEVASSLHDIGKIAIPEEILNKPSSLTKEEMEVMKSHVIIGAKMLNSLPFYNDEPIVKYGYQICRWHHERYDGNGYPDGLKGEEIPIAAQVVSIVDAYDALTSKRVYKEAYSHEEALKMIQKGKCGVFNPLLIECLMDIESYIQNDLKINEFYEDNEYFEERTQEHLKDEGLNLSCLLYTSPSPRDPKTS
;
A
#
# COMPACT_ATOMS: atom_id res chain seq x y z
N LYS A 1 14.30 -6.78 -18.87
CA LYS A 1 15.35 -5.91 -19.47
C LYS A 1 15.32 -4.48 -18.92
N LYS A 2 14.16 -3.92 -18.56
CA LYS A 2 13.99 -2.54 -18.08
C LYS A 2 14.56 -2.34 -16.67
N THR A 3 14.59 -3.37 -15.82
CA THR A 3 14.96 -3.31 -14.39
C THR A 3 16.47 -3.43 -14.10
N LYS A 4 17.33 -3.51 -15.12
CA LYS A 4 18.79 -3.61 -14.91
C LYS A 4 19.40 -2.42 -14.16
N GLN A 5 18.71 -1.29 -14.17
CA GLN A 5 19.16 -0.07 -13.51
C GLN A 5 19.24 -0.23 -11.98
N TYR A 6 18.35 -1.02 -11.38
CA TYR A 6 18.20 -1.12 -9.92
C TYR A 6 18.81 -2.38 -9.31
N SER A 7 19.34 -3.32 -10.12
CA SER A 7 19.97 -4.57 -9.64
C SER A 7 19.17 -5.33 -8.55
N ILE A 8 17.84 -5.33 -8.66
CA ILE A 8 16.94 -5.97 -7.67
C ILE A 8 17.00 -7.48 -7.88
N THR A 9 17.31 -8.21 -6.81
CA THR A 9 17.31 -9.68 -6.77
C THR A 9 15.89 -10.21 -6.48
N LEU A 10 15.69 -11.54 -6.60
CA LEU A 10 14.44 -12.17 -6.20
C LEU A 10 14.19 -12.03 -4.69
N ASP A 11 15.22 -12.17 -3.88
CA ASP A 11 15.12 -12.00 -2.42
C ASP A 11 14.75 -10.56 -2.04
N ASP A 12 15.26 -9.58 -2.78
CA ASP A 12 14.84 -8.18 -2.62
C ASP A 12 13.36 -8.00 -2.96
N MET A 13 12.87 -8.60 -4.05
CA MET A 13 11.46 -8.53 -4.44
C MET A 13 10.55 -9.11 -3.36
N ILE A 14 10.87 -10.29 -2.83
CA ILE A 14 10.12 -10.92 -1.73
C ILE A 14 10.15 -10.04 -0.48
N SER A 15 11.31 -9.48 -0.15
CA SER A 15 11.46 -8.60 1.01
C SER A 15 10.64 -7.31 0.86
N ILE A 16 10.61 -6.71 -0.35
CA ILE A 16 9.81 -5.50 -0.66
C ILE A 16 8.32 -5.83 -0.59
N GLU A 17 7.89 -6.97 -1.14
CA GLU A 17 6.50 -7.43 -1.10
C GLU A 17 6.00 -7.56 0.35
N VAL A 18 6.72 -8.31 1.19
CA VAL A 18 6.36 -8.46 2.61
C VAL A 18 6.40 -7.12 3.33
N ALA A 19 7.45 -6.30 3.10
CA ALA A 19 7.60 -5.01 3.75
C ALA A 19 6.55 -3.98 3.31
N SER A 20 5.96 -4.13 2.12
CA SER A 20 4.92 -3.21 1.63
C SER A 20 3.68 -3.18 2.52
N SER A 21 3.35 -4.29 3.18
CA SER A 21 2.24 -4.37 4.14
C SER A 21 2.42 -3.46 5.36
N LEU A 22 3.65 -3.00 5.62
CA LEU A 22 4.01 -2.15 6.76
C LEU A 22 3.99 -0.65 6.43
N HIS A 23 3.74 -0.25 5.17
CA HIS A 23 3.88 1.15 4.73
C HIS A 23 3.13 2.14 5.63
N ASP A 24 1.97 1.76 6.09
CA ASP A 24 1.03 2.55 6.88
C ASP A 24 1.04 2.24 8.39
N ILE A 25 1.98 1.42 8.90
CA ILE A 25 1.99 0.99 10.31
C ILE A 25 1.99 2.16 11.30
N GLY A 26 2.54 3.30 10.91
CA GLY A 26 2.57 4.51 11.73
C GLY A 26 1.19 5.13 11.96
N LYS A 27 0.16 4.75 11.20
CA LYS A 27 -1.22 5.21 11.40
C LYS A 27 -1.79 4.80 12.76
N ILE A 28 -1.24 3.76 13.39
CA ILE A 28 -1.62 3.35 14.76
C ILE A 28 -1.46 4.47 15.80
N ALA A 29 -0.59 5.43 15.54
CA ALA A 29 -0.35 6.57 16.44
C ALA A 29 -1.09 7.85 16.03
N ILE A 30 -1.88 7.81 14.97
CA ILE A 30 -2.70 8.94 14.52
C ILE A 30 -4.00 8.94 15.33
N PRO A 31 -4.43 10.09 15.89
CA PRO A 31 -5.70 10.20 16.62
C PRO A 31 -6.88 9.70 15.77
N GLU A 32 -7.76 8.93 16.41
CA GLU A 32 -8.90 8.30 15.73
C GLU A 32 -9.83 9.35 15.09
N GLU A 33 -10.00 10.50 15.72
CA GLU A 33 -10.82 11.60 15.22
C GLU A 33 -10.29 12.18 13.89
N ILE A 34 -8.97 12.07 13.65
CA ILE A 34 -8.34 12.49 12.41
C ILE A 34 -8.39 11.35 11.40
N LEU A 35 -8.06 10.13 11.84
CA LEU A 35 -8.00 8.95 10.98
C LEU A 35 -9.36 8.62 10.35
N ASN A 36 -10.43 8.69 11.17
CA ASN A 36 -11.79 8.34 10.79
C ASN A 36 -12.69 9.56 10.52
N LYS A 37 -12.08 10.74 10.32
CA LYS A 37 -12.84 11.97 10.13
C LYS A 37 -13.76 11.86 8.91
N PRO A 38 -15.08 12.13 9.07
CA PRO A 38 -16.06 12.00 7.99
C PRO A 38 -16.05 13.17 6.98
N SER A 39 -15.05 14.00 6.98
CA SER A 39 -14.88 15.15 6.07
C SER A 39 -13.41 15.35 5.70
N SER A 40 -13.14 16.27 4.80
CA SER A 40 -11.75 16.62 4.48
C SER A 40 -10.99 17.11 5.71
N LEU A 41 -9.73 16.72 5.83
CA LEU A 41 -8.83 17.17 6.89
C LEU A 41 -8.51 18.66 6.72
N THR A 42 -8.38 19.38 7.83
CA THR A 42 -7.78 20.73 7.83
C THR A 42 -6.29 20.62 7.50
N LYS A 43 -5.62 21.76 7.31
CA LYS A 43 -4.17 21.77 7.06
C LYS A 43 -3.39 21.20 8.25
N GLU A 44 -3.79 21.56 9.46
CA GLU A 44 -3.18 21.10 10.71
C GLU A 44 -3.38 19.59 10.91
N GLU A 45 -4.59 19.10 10.68
CA GLU A 45 -4.91 17.67 10.74
C GLU A 45 -4.16 16.88 9.65
N MET A 46 -3.98 17.47 8.46
CA MET A 46 -3.20 16.85 7.40
C MET A 46 -1.72 16.71 7.80
N GLU A 47 -1.13 17.69 8.49
CA GLU A 47 0.24 17.57 8.98
C GLU A 47 0.35 16.49 10.06
N VAL A 48 -0.66 16.33 10.92
CA VAL A 48 -0.73 15.19 11.86
C VAL A 48 -0.82 13.88 11.09
N MET A 49 -1.70 13.78 10.09
CA MET A 49 -1.83 12.58 9.24
C MET A 49 -0.52 12.23 8.56
N LYS A 50 0.19 13.21 7.97
CA LYS A 50 1.50 12.98 7.33
C LYS A 50 2.57 12.45 8.28
N SER A 51 2.44 12.65 9.57
CA SER A 51 3.42 12.17 10.55
C SER A 51 3.52 10.65 10.62
N HIS A 52 2.52 9.89 10.09
CA HIS A 52 2.54 8.43 10.10
C HIS A 52 3.79 7.86 9.41
N VAL A 53 4.29 8.50 8.36
CA VAL A 53 5.49 8.03 7.64
C VAL A 53 6.73 8.07 8.54
N ILE A 54 6.88 9.14 9.34
CA ILE A 54 7.99 9.29 10.28
C ILE A 54 7.83 8.34 11.47
N ILE A 55 6.60 8.20 11.97
CA ILE A 55 6.29 7.33 13.11
C ILE A 55 6.56 5.87 12.72
N GLY A 56 6.03 5.39 11.58
CA GLY A 56 6.25 4.03 11.10
C GLY A 56 7.74 3.72 10.88
N ALA A 57 8.47 4.64 10.25
CA ALA A 57 9.91 4.52 10.08
C ALA A 57 10.65 4.42 11.44
N LYS A 58 10.28 5.24 12.43
CA LYS A 58 10.86 5.16 13.79
C LYS A 58 10.53 3.84 14.48
N MET A 59 9.32 3.33 14.33
CA MET A 59 8.93 2.03 14.91
C MET A 59 9.82 0.91 14.38
N LEU A 60 10.03 0.84 13.07
CA LEU A 60 10.90 -0.16 12.46
C LEU A 60 12.37 0.01 12.87
N ASN A 61 12.87 1.24 12.90
CA ASN A 61 14.24 1.53 13.33
C ASN A 61 14.49 1.26 14.83
N SER A 62 13.43 1.11 15.62
CA SER A 62 13.54 0.77 17.05
C SER A 62 13.68 -0.73 17.33
N LEU A 63 13.76 -1.58 16.30
CA LEU A 63 13.93 -3.03 16.42
C LEU A 63 15.43 -3.41 16.48
N PRO A 64 16.08 -3.41 17.65
CA PRO A 64 17.55 -3.36 17.76
C PRO A 64 18.28 -4.59 17.22
N PHE A 65 17.60 -5.75 17.16
CA PHE A 65 18.19 -7.02 16.71
C PHE A 65 17.90 -7.32 15.24
N TYR A 66 17.08 -6.52 14.57
CA TYR A 66 16.57 -6.80 13.21
C TYR A 66 16.93 -5.71 12.20
N ASN A 67 17.68 -4.68 12.60
CA ASN A 67 18.01 -3.55 11.74
C ASN A 67 18.77 -3.95 10.45
N ASP A 68 19.47 -5.08 10.47
CA ASP A 68 20.20 -5.59 9.31
C ASP A 68 19.37 -6.48 8.40
N GLU A 69 18.18 -6.91 8.86
CA GLU A 69 17.28 -7.73 8.05
C GLU A 69 16.73 -6.96 6.84
N PRO A 70 16.77 -7.53 5.63
CA PRO A 70 16.29 -6.87 4.42
C PRO A 70 14.86 -6.35 4.55
N ILE A 71 13.96 -7.12 5.16
CA ILE A 71 12.55 -6.74 5.38
C ILE A 71 12.46 -5.46 6.22
N VAL A 72 13.26 -5.31 7.26
CA VAL A 72 13.25 -4.13 8.13
C VAL A 72 13.82 -2.91 7.40
N LYS A 73 14.92 -3.11 6.64
CA LYS A 73 15.52 -2.04 5.81
C LYS A 73 14.54 -1.53 4.76
N TYR A 74 13.90 -2.43 4.01
CA TYR A 74 12.90 -2.05 3.01
C TYR A 74 11.65 -1.47 3.68
N GLY A 75 11.19 -2.04 4.79
CA GLY A 75 10.08 -1.51 5.55
C GLY A 75 10.31 -0.07 6.02
N TYR A 76 11.50 0.23 6.54
CA TYR A 76 11.88 1.60 6.90
C TYR A 76 11.82 2.55 5.69
N GLN A 77 12.41 2.16 4.56
CA GLN A 77 12.41 2.96 3.35
C GLN A 77 10.98 3.20 2.85
N ILE A 78 10.17 2.17 2.82
CA ILE A 78 8.78 2.22 2.38
C ILE A 78 7.95 3.11 3.33
N CYS A 79 7.98 2.85 4.65
CA CYS A 79 7.25 3.66 5.62
C CYS A 79 7.58 5.15 5.49
N ARG A 80 8.87 5.48 5.37
CA ARG A 80 9.31 6.87 5.38
C ARG A 80 9.00 7.60 4.08
N TRP A 81 9.13 6.92 2.92
CA TRP A 81 9.21 7.60 1.64
C TRP A 81 8.16 7.19 0.59
N HIS A 82 7.16 6.36 0.91
CA HIS A 82 6.13 5.99 -0.06
C HIS A 82 5.24 7.17 -0.49
N HIS A 83 5.24 8.27 0.24
CA HIS A 83 4.57 9.51 -0.12
C HIS A 83 5.49 10.56 -0.75
N GLU A 84 6.76 10.24 -0.98
CA GLU A 84 7.61 11.08 -1.83
C GLU A 84 7.11 11.03 -3.28
N ARG A 85 7.40 12.08 -4.03
CA ARG A 85 7.02 12.19 -5.44
C ARG A 85 8.25 12.45 -6.29
N TYR A 86 8.30 11.82 -7.46
CA TYR A 86 9.49 11.84 -8.33
C TYR A 86 9.93 13.25 -8.73
N ASP A 87 9.02 14.22 -8.71
CA ASP A 87 9.28 15.64 -8.94
C ASP A 87 9.78 16.42 -7.70
N GLY A 88 9.84 15.78 -6.53
CA GLY A 88 10.26 16.38 -5.26
C GLY A 88 9.15 17.13 -4.49
N ASN A 89 7.89 17.02 -4.94
CA ASN A 89 6.75 17.65 -4.27
C ASN A 89 6.07 16.71 -3.24
N GLY A 90 6.76 15.62 -2.86
CA GLY A 90 6.30 14.67 -1.86
C GLY A 90 6.65 15.08 -0.43
N TYR A 91 6.51 14.14 0.49
CA TYR A 91 6.88 14.28 1.90
C TYR A 91 7.40 12.96 2.46
N PRO A 92 8.18 12.92 3.56
CA PRO A 92 8.46 14.02 4.50
C PRO A 92 9.70 14.84 4.15
N ASP A 93 10.61 14.32 3.31
CA ASP A 93 11.94 14.89 3.12
C ASP A 93 12.07 15.67 1.80
N GLY A 94 11.08 15.58 0.90
CA GLY A 94 11.08 16.24 -0.41
C GLY A 94 12.14 15.66 -1.36
N LEU A 95 12.40 14.36 -1.28
CA LEU A 95 13.34 13.65 -2.14
C LEU A 95 12.88 13.69 -3.59
N LYS A 96 13.83 13.77 -4.52
CA LYS A 96 13.54 13.91 -5.94
C LYS A 96 14.21 12.82 -6.78
N GLY A 97 13.49 12.27 -7.74
CA GLY A 97 14.04 11.32 -8.70
C GLY A 97 14.59 10.09 -8.01
N GLU A 98 15.85 9.76 -8.31
CA GLU A 98 16.53 8.57 -7.79
C GLU A 98 17.03 8.71 -6.34
N GLU A 99 16.83 9.87 -5.70
CA GLU A 99 17.07 10.01 -4.25
C GLU A 99 16.03 9.20 -3.45
N ILE A 100 14.85 8.94 -4.05
CA ILE A 100 13.82 8.11 -3.46
C ILE A 100 14.22 6.64 -3.63
N PRO A 101 14.34 5.85 -2.55
CA PRO A 101 14.63 4.41 -2.67
C PRO A 101 13.62 3.70 -3.55
N ILE A 102 14.11 2.79 -4.41
CA ILE A 102 13.26 2.10 -5.39
C ILE A 102 12.09 1.35 -4.73
N ALA A 103 12.28 0.76 -3.54
CA ALA A 103 11.21 0.10 -2.81
C ALA A 103 10.06 1.06 -2.47
N ALA A 104 10.40 2.28 -2.03
CA ALA A 104 9.40 3.32 -1.75
C ALA A 104 8.72 3.80 -3.04
N GLN A 105 9.46 3.94 -4.15
CA GLN A 105 8.88 4.32 -5.45
C GLN A 105 7.87 3.29 -5.94
N VAL A 106 8.17 1.99 -5.82
CA VAL A 106 7.27 0.89 -6.21
C VAL A 106 5.99 0.92 -5.37
N VAL A 107 6.12 1.01 -4.04
CA VAL A 107 4.95 1.04 -3.15
C VAL A 107 4.13 2.31 -3.38
N SER A 108 4.77 3.45 -3.64
CA SER A 108 4.09 4.72 -3.92
C SER A 108 3.13 4.65 -5.12
N ILE A 109 3.52 3.98 -6.20
CA ILE A 109 2.66 3.86 -7.39
C ILE A 109 1.54 2.84 -7.17
N VAL A 110 1.81 1.75 -6.42
CA VAL A 110 0.82 0.72 -6.09
C VAL A 110 -0.21 1.26 -5.10
N ASP A 111 0.22 1.98 -4.05
CA ASP A 111 -0.68 2.65 -3.09
C ASP A 111 -1.58 3.67 -3.79
N ALA A 112 -1.03 4.46 -4.73
CA ALA A 112 -1.85 5.39 -5.52
C ALA A 112 -2.88 4.65 -6.39
N TYR A 113 -2.53 3.51 -6.97
CA TYR A 113 -3.45 2.69 -7.75
C TYR A 113 -4.56 2.12 -6.85
N ASP A 114 -4.21 1.51 -5.72
CA ASP A 114 -5.18 0.99 -4.74
C ASP A 114 -6.13 2.09 -4.25
N ALA A 115 -5.58 3.26 -3.89
CA ALA A 115 -6.37 4.41 -3.46
C ALA A 115 -7.36 4.93 -4.51
N LEU A 116 -7.10 4.71 -5.80
CA LEU A 116 -7.99 5.06 -6.89
C LEU A 116 -9.06 4.00 -7.13
N THR A 117 -8.71 2.72 -7.06
CA THR A 117 -9.59 1.59 -7.39
C THR A 117 -10.39 1.08 -6.19
N SER A 118 -10.00 1.42 -4.96
CA SER A 118 -10.75 1.07 -3.75
C SER A 118 -11.90 2.05 -3.48
N LYS A 119 -13.09 1.51 -3.17
CA LYS A 119 -14.24 2.30 -2.73
C LYS A 119 -13.95 2.90 -1.35
N ARG A 120 -14.18 4.20 -1.20
CA ARG A 120 -14.03 4.92 0.07
C ARG A 120 -15.35 5.56 0.47
N VAL A 121 -15.53 5.84 1.77
CA VAL A 121 -16.78 6.40 2.33
C VAL A 121 -17.28 7.63 1.54
N TYR A 122 -16.39 8.40 0.94
CA TYR A 122 -16.71 9.67 0.24
C TYR A 122 -16.45 9.63 -1.26
N LYS A 123 -16.04 8.47 -1.83
CA LYS A 123 -15.62 8.41 -3.22
C LYS A 123 -15.87 7.01 -3.79
N GLU A 124 -16.63 6.95 -4.87
CA GLU A 124 -16.73 5.73 -5.67
C GLU A 124 -15.35 5.37 -6.26
N ALA A 125 -15.10 4.07 -6.41
CA ALA A 125 -13.90 3.56 -7.05
C ALA A 125 -13.85 4.00 -8.52
N TYR A 126 -12.67 4.39 -8.98
CA TYR A 126 -12.44 4.53 -10.41
C TYR A 126 -12.26 3.14 -11.03
N SER A 127 -12.63 3.02 -12.30
CA SER A 127 -12.31 1.81 -13.05
C SER A 127 -10.80 1.64 -13.19
N HIS A 128 -10.36 0.41 -13.42
CA HIS A 128 -8.96 0.08 -13.68
C HIS A 128 -8.33 1.00 -14.74
N GLU A 129 -9.01 1.16 -15.89
CA GLU A 129 -8.52 2.01 -16.97
C GLU A 129 -8.42 3.50 -16.59
N GLU A 130 -9.38 4.01 -15.82
CA GLU A 130 -9.37 5.40 -15.37
C GLU A 130 -8.23 5.64 -14.38
N ALA A 131 -8.00 4.71 -13.45
CA ALA A 131 -6.91 4.78 -12.48
C ALA A 131 -5.54 4.83 -13.20
N LEU A 132 -5.31 3.94 -14.16
CA LEU A 132 -4.08 3.94 -14.95
C LEU A 132 -3.88 5.25 -15.74
N LYS A 133 -4.94 5.76 -16.37
CA LYS A 133 -4.88 7.06 -17.08
C LYS A 133 -4.57 8.22 -16.13
N MET A 134 -5.07 8.18 -14.88
CA MET A 134 -4.79 9.21 -13.88
C MET A 134 -3.33 9.18 -13.43
N ILE A 135 -2.78 7.97 -13.19
CA ILE A 135 -1.37 7.76 -12.83
C ILE A 135 -0.46 8.28 -13.95
N GLN A 136 -0.72 7.87 -15.21
CA GLN A 136 0.05 8.33 -16.36
C GLN A 136 0.07 9.86 -16.54
N LYS A 137 -1.07 10.51 -16.25
CA LYS A 137 -1.21 11.96 -16.35
C LYS A 137 -0.71 12.73 -15.12
N GLY A 138 -0.16 12.04 -14.13
CA GLY A 138 0.33 12.65 -12.89
C GLY A 138 -0.76 13.30 -12.02
N LYS A 139 -2.04 12.89 -12.17
CA LYS A 139 -3.16 13.50 -11.41
C LYS A 139 -3.13 13.16 -9.92
N CYS A 140 -2.45 12.08 -9.54
CA CYS A 140 -2.28 11.63 -8.15
C CYS A 140 -0.82 11.73 -7.67
N GLY A 141 0.00 12.49 -8.36
CA GLY A 141 1.43 12.66 -8.12
C GLY A 141 2.27 12.25 -9.31
N VAL A 142 3.51 12.69 -9.34
CA VAL A 142 4.47 12.33 -10.39
C VAL A 142 5.26 11.13 -9.92
N PHE A 143 5.28 10.07 -10.73
CA PHE A 143 5.99 8.82 -10.48
C PHE A 143 7.16 8.64 -11.44
N ASN A 144 8.06 7.72 -11.11
CA ASN A 144 9.15 7.33 -11.99
C ASN A 144 8.61 6.83 -13.35
N PRO A 145 9.04 7.43 -14.47
CA PRO A 145 8.57 7.03 -15.80
C PRO A 145 8.78 5.55 -16.10
N LEU A 146 9.88 4.96 -15.64
CA LEU A 146 10.17 3.54 -15.80
C LEU A 146 9.14 2.67 -15.06
N LEU A 147 8.72 3.07 -13.85
CA LEU A 147 7.71 2.33 -13.09
C LEU A 147 6.32 2.47 -13.73
N ILE A 148 6.00 3.63 -14.30
CA ILE A 148 4.76 3.79 -15.09
C ILE A 148 4.78 2.83 -16.29
N GLU A 149 5.87 2.73 -17.03
CA GLU A 149 5.99 1.75 -18.13
C GLU A 149 5.84 0.31 -17.64
N CYS A 150 6.48 -0.05 -16.50
CA CYS A 150 6.33 -1.38 -15.93
C CYS A 150 4.89 -1.68 -15.51
N LEU A 151 4.19 -0.72 -14.93
CA LEU A 151 2.78 -0.86 -14.56
C LEU A 151 1.90 -1.11 -15.78
N MET A 152 2.15 -0.40 -16.89
CA MET A 152 1.42 -0.60 -18.14
C MET A 152 1.74 -1.95 -18.79
N ASP A 153 2.99 -2.42 -18.68
CA ASP A 153 3.38 -3.75 -19.22
C ASP A 153 2.64 -4.91 -18.52
N ILE A 154 2.23 -4.73 -17.25
CA ILE A 154 1.51 -5.75 -16.46
C ILE A 154 0.00 -5.48 -16.32
N GLU A 155 -0.54 -4.47 -17.01
CA GLU A 155 -1.94 -4.05 -16.94
C GLU A 155 -2.92 -5.23 -17.06
N SER A 156 -2.70 -6.10 -18.06
CA SER A 156 -3.58 -7.25 -18.31
C SER A 156 -3.56 -8.28 -17.19
N TYR A 157 -2.42 -8.43 -16.49
CA TYR A 157 -2.32 -9.33 -15.34
C TYR A 157 -3.11 -8.77 -14.16
N ILE A 158 -2.93 -7.47 -13.86
CA ILE A 158 -3.67 -6.80 -12.78
C ILE A 158 -5.19 -6.90 -13.02
N GLN A 159 -5.64 -6.66 -14.25
CA GLN A 159 -7.06 -6.74 -14.58
C GLN A 159 -7.63 -8.16 -14.43
N ASN A 160 -6.84 -9.18 -14.76
CA ASN A 160 -7.25 -10.57 -14.58
C ASN A 160 -7.34 -10.95 -13.10
N ASP A 161 -6.35 -10.55 -12.29
CA ASP A 161 -6.35 -10.81 -10.85
C ASP A 161 -7.53 -10.11 -10.15
N LEU A 162 -7.88 -8.89 -10.54
CA LEU A 162 -9.07 -8.20 -10.01
C LEU A 162 -10.35 -8.96 -10.33
N LYS A 163 -10.52 -9.46 -11.55
CA LYS A 163 -11.70 -10.27 -11.94
C LYS A 163 -11.77 -11.59 -11.18
N ILE A 164 -10.63 -12.20 -10.91
CA ILE A 164 -10.54 -13.43 -10.13
C ILE A 164 -10.96 -13.14 -8.68
N ASN A 165 -10.49 -12.05 -8.09
CA ASN A 165 -10.83 -11.67 -6.73
C ASN A 165 -12.33 -11.30 -6.61
N GLU A 166 -12.89 -10.52 -7.55
CA GLU A 166 -14.33 -10.27 -7.62
C GLU A 166 -15.15 -11.57 -7.69
N PHE A 167 -14.69 -12.55 -8.49
CA PHE A 167 -15.33 -13.85 -8.60
C PHE A 167 -15.32 -14.62 -7.28
N TYR A 168 -14.25 -14.51 -6.49
CA TYR A 168 -14.16 -15.16 -5.17
C TYR A 168 -14.95 -14.42 -4.09
N GLU A 169 -15.01 -13.09 -4.12
CA GLU A 169 -15.79 -12.29 -3.17
C GLU A 169 -17.31 -12.47 -3.37
N ASP A 170 -17.77 -12.65 -4.62
CA ASP A 170 -19.18 -12.89 -4.95
C ASP A 170 -19.65 -14.34 -4.69
N ASN A 171 -18.71 -15.27 -4.44
CA ASN A 171 -19.03 -16.66 -4.18
C ASN A 171 -18.97 -16.99 -2.68
N GLU A 172 -20.06 -16.74 -1.97
CA GLU A 172 -20.33 -17.17 -0.58
C GLU A 172 -20.03 -18.68 -0.34
N TYR A 173 -20.10 -19.47 -1.41
CA TYR A 173 -19.78 -20.90 -1.43
C TYR A 173 -18.30 -21.22 -1.22
N PHE A 174 -17.40 -20.28 -1.50
CA PHE A 174 -15.96 -20.51 -1.32
C PHE A 174 -15.55 -20.28 0.15
N GLU A 175 -16.18 -19.35 0.84
CA GLU A 175 -15.94 -19.15 2.28
C GLU A 175 -16.40 -20.36 3.10
N GLU A 176 -17.55 -20.93 2.78
CA GLU A 176 -18.05 -22.13 3.48
C GLU A 176 -17.14 -23.34 3.30
N ARG A 177 -16.66 -23.61 2.08
CA ARG A 177 -15.73 -24.73 1.81
C ARG A 177 -14.36 -24.53 2.42
N THR A 178 -13.86 -23.31 2.43
CA THR A 178 -12.57 -22.99 3.06
C THR A 178 -12.67 -23.13 4.57
N GLN A 179 -13.79 -22.74 5.18
CA GLN A 179 -14.04 -22.92 6.60
C GLN A 179 -14.25 -24.38 6.99
N GLU A 180 -14.91 -25.19 6.16
CA GLU A 180 -15.05 -26.64 6.38
C GLU A 180 -13.70 -27.35 6.28
N HIS A 181 -12.92 -27.09 5.23
CA HIS A 181 -11.61 -27.72 5.04
C HIS A 181 -10.62 -27.36 6.15
N LEU A 182 -10.65 -26.15 6.66
CA LEU A 182 -9.79 -25.70 7.75
C LEU A 182 -10.24 -26.22 9.13
N LYS A 183 -11.54 -26.46 9.32
CA LYS A 183 -12.05 -27.14 10.51
C LYS A 183 -11.63 -28.60 10.54
N ASP A 184 -11.63 -29.27 9.39
CA ASP A 184 -11.19 -30.69 9.26
C ASP A 184 -9.69 -30.83 9.51
N GLU A 185 -8.88 -29.79 9.21
CA GLU A 185 -7.43 -29.78 9.50
C GLU A 185 -7.09 -29.21 10.90
N GLY A 186 -8.06 -28.81 11.70
CA GLY A 186 -7.84 -28.28 13.05
C GLY A 186 -7.20 -26.91 13.09
N LEU A 187 -7.22 -26.16 11.99
CA LEU A 187 -6.67 -24.81 11.87
C LEU A 187 -7.72 -23.77 12.13
N ASN A 188 -7.45 -22.84 13.05
CA ASN A 188 -8.35 -21.74 13.40
C ASN A 188 -7.95 -20.49 12.62
N LEU A 189 -8.77 -20.08 11.66
CA LEU A 189 -8.57 -18.90 10.78
C LEU A 189 -8.57 -17.56 11.49
N SER A 190 -8.99 -17.48 12.76
CA SER A 190 -9.04 -16.21 13.47
C SER A 190 -7.69 -15.51 13.62
N CYS A 191 -6.58 -16.22 13.39
CA CYS A 191 -5.22 -15.67 13.43
C CYS A 191 -4.67 -15.23 12.07
N LEU A 192 -5.26 -15.69 10.95
CA LEU A 192 -4.75 -15.42 9.60
C LEU A 192 -5.51 -14.31 8.86
N LEU A 193 -6.72 -13.97 9.30
CA LEU A 193 -7.56 -12.91 8.70
C LEU A 193 -7.35 -11.54 9.32
N TYR A 194 -6.30 -11.34 10.12
CA TYR A 194 -5.88 -9.99 10.54
C TYR A 194 -5.00 -9.33 9.47
N THR A 195 -5.47 -9.34 8.24
CA THR A 195 -5.10 -8.31 7.29
C THR A 195 -5.97 -7.11 7.62
N SER A 196 -5.35 -5.98 7.88
CA SER A 196 -5.89 -4.70 8.33
C SER A 196 -7.40 -4.58 8.16
N PRO A 197 -8.19 -4.36 9.22
CA PRO A 197 -9.57 -3.97 9.03
C PRO A 197 -9.53 -2.67 8.20
N SER A 198 -9.94 -2.78 6.95
CA SER A 198 -10.43 -1.62 6.24
C SER A 198 -11.38 -0.92 7.21
N PRO A 199 -11.37 0.42 7.36
CA PRO A 199 -12.35 1.13 8.17
C PRO A 199 -13.72 1.09 7.49
N ARG A 200 -14.29 -0.10 7.40
CA ARG A 200 -15.58 -0.40 6.79
C ARG A 200 -16.37 -1.21 7.76
N ASP A 201 -16.82 -0.61 8.85
CA ASP A 201 -18.13 -0.91 9.43
C ASP A 201 -18.42 0.05 10.58
N PRO A 202 -19.28 1.04 10.39
CA PRO A 202 -20.08 1.54 11.47
C PRO A 202 -21.22 0.54 11.61
N LYS A 203 -21.11 -0.44 12.51
CA LYS A 203 -22.30 -1.13 12.99
C LYS A 203 -23.22 -0.12 13.63
N THR A 204 -24.29 0.14 12.92
CA THR A 204 -25.57 0.67 13.38
C THR A 204 -25.93 0.15 14.77
N SER A 205 -26.18 1.04 15.67
CA SER A 205 -27.30 0.99 16.64
C SER A 205 -27.61 2.40 17.07
#